data_ec68c7edc45fa887d24c2707c97f0801
#
_entry.id   ec68c7edc45fa887d24c2707c97f0801
#
_cell.length_a   1.000
_cell.length_b   1.000
_cell.length_c   1.000
_cell.angle_alpha   90.00
_cell.angle_beta   90.00
_cell.angle_gamma   90.00
#
_symmetry.space_group_name_H-M   'P 1'
#
loop_
_entity.id
_entity.type
_entity.pdbx_description
1 polymer ?
#
loop_
_entity_poly.entity_id
_entity_poly.type
_entity_poly.pdbx_seq_one_letter_code
_entity_poly.pdbx_strand_id
1 'polypeptide(L)'
;MSYVEKNLAPGEEILLRPRYHWVRFVPGASVAVLGAVLAAASGLLLPAETGGTESGLRSPLFLVAGVLFLAGVLGMAWRALVDSFDEFAITSFRVIRKSGFVTRSVRQIPLEKVQDVNVRSTLGGRWFSYGDVELQTAGSDSTVVFPRILRPEEFRNVLFTHTRLHAAGTDGLGGRDATAPPSRVSVEERLKEAERLYKTGVLSEAEYQEKRQALIKEL
;
A
#
# COMPACT_ATOMS: atom_id res chain seq x y z
N MET A 1 3.53 -19.45 -13.59
CA MET A 1 2.15 -19.09 -13.22
C MET A 1 2.15 -18.65 -11.77
N SER A 2 1.63 -17.45 -11.50
CA SER A 2 1.51 -16.89 -10.16
C SER A 2 0.58 -17.72 -9.28
N TYR A 3 0.83 -17.79 -7.97
CA TYR A 3 -0.09 -18.42 -7.02
C TYR A 3 -1.48 -17.78 -7.08
N VAL A 4 -1.52 -16.48 -7.24
CA VAL A 4 -2.77 -15.71 -7.32
C VAL A 4 -3.62 -16.17 -8.51
N GLU A 5 -3.02 -16.32 -9.68
CA GLU A 5 -3.74 -16.75 -10.91
C GLU A 5 -4.36 -18.14 -10.79
N LYS A 6 -3.70 -19.03 -10.04
CA LYS A 6 -4.21 -20.41 -9.83
C LYS A 6 -5.37 -20.51 -8.84
N ASN A 7 -5.54 -19.48 -8.00
CA ASN A 7 -6.50 -19.49 -6.90
C ASN A 7 -7.57 -18.39 -7.02
N LEU A 8 -7.79 -17.84 -8.22
CA LEU A 8 -8.88 -16.92 -8.47
C LEU A 8 -10.23 -17.66 -8.44
N ALA A 9 -11.22 -17.05 -7.84
CA ALA A 9 -12.60 -17.53 -7.90
C ALA A 9 -13.22 -17.23 -9.28
N PRO A 10 -14.26 -17.97 -9.70
CA PRO A 10 -14.99 -17.66 -10.92
C PRO A 10 -15.52 -16.21 -10.90
N GLY A 11 -15.15 -15.41 -11.92
CA GLY A 11 -15.51 -13.98 -11.98
C GLY A 11 -14.64 -13.04 -11.14
N GLU A 12 -13.58 -13.55 -10.49
CA GLU A 12 -12.63 -12.72 -9.74
C GLU A 12 -11.55 -12.17 -10.69
N GLU A 13 -11.40 -10.85 -10.73
CA GLU A 13 -10.41 -10.15 -11.55
C GLU A 13 -9.30 -9.56 -10.70
N ILE A 14 -8.07 -9.54 -11.23
CA ILE A 14 -6.94 -8.89 -10.58
C ILE A 14 -6.95 -7.42 -10.97
N LEU A 15 -7.14 -6.55 -9.98
CA LEU A 15 -7.20 -5.10 -10.15
C LEU A 15 -5.82 -4.47 -10.10
N LEU A 16 -4.98 -4.93 -9.17
CA LEU A 16 -3.63 -4.38 -8.99
C LEU A 16 -2.69 -5.46 -8.46
N ARG A 17 -1.46 -5.47 -9.01
CA ARG A 17 -0.33 -6.25 -8.49
C ARG A 17 0.73 -5.30 -7.97
N PRO A 18 0.72 -4.95 -6.69
CA PRO A 18 1.73 -4.08 -6.11
C PRO A 18 3.11 -4.74 -6.19
N ARG A 19 4.12 -3.92 -6.44
CA ARG A 19 5.51 -4.38 -6.47
C ARG A 19 6.29 -3.69 -5.39
N TYR A 20 7.31 -4.38 -4.89
CA TYR A 20 8.27 -3.77 -4.00
C TYR A 20 9.11 -2.72 -4.72
N HIS A 21 9.43 -1.64 -4.01
CA HIS A 21 10.30 -0.60 -4.52
C HIS A 21 11.77 -1.00 -4.36
N TRP A 22 12.62 -0.63 -5.32
CA TRP A 22 14.05 -0.93 -5.32
C TRP A 22 14.81 -0.40 -4.09
N VAL A 23 14.27 0.58 -3.39
CA VAL A 23 14.81 1.14 -2.14
C VAL A 23 15.09 0.08 -1.08
N ARG A 24 14.47 -1.09 -1.19
CA ARG A 24 14.72 -2.24 -0.29
C ARG A 24 16.14 -2.79 -0.42
N PHE A 25 16.82 -2.55 -1.54
CA PHE A 25 18.20 -2.98 -1.79
C PHE A 25 19.23 -1.96 -1.31
N VAL A 26 18.81 -0.72 -1.00
CA VAL A 26 19.71 0.37 -0.56
C VAL A 26 20.60 -0.04 0.63
N PRO A 27 20.11 -0.71 1.69
CA PRO A 27 20.99 -1.10 2.79
C PRO A 27 22.13 -2.04 2.37
N GLY A 28 21.84 -3.03 1.52
CA GLY A 28 22.87 -3.93 0.99
C GLY A 28 23.82 -3.20 0.00
N ALA A 29 23.24 -2.36 -0.85
CA ALA A 29 24.02 -1.55 -1.80
C ALA A 29 24.97 -0.58 -1.09
N SER A 30 24.53 0.08 0.00
CA SER A 30 25.38 0.99 0.76
C SER A 30 26.58 0.28 1.41
N VAL A 31 26.39 -0.93 1.92
CA VAL A 31 27.46 -1.76 2.47
C VAL A 31 28.43 -2.19 1.37
N ALA A 32 27.93 -2.61 0.20
CA ALA A 32 28.79 -2.98 -0.93
C ALA A 32 29.59 -1.78 -1.46
N VAL A 33 28.95 -0.61 -1.59
CA VAL A 33 29.62 0.63 -2.01
C VAL A 33 30.70 1.02 -1.00
N LEU A 34 30.42 0.95 0.31
CA LEU A 34 31.42 1.22 1.33
C LEU A 34 32.63 0.29 1.20
N GLY A 35 32.39 -1.00 1.01
CA GLY A 35 33.48 -1.98 0.78
C GLY A 35 34.30 -1.62 -0.48
N ALA A 36 33.64 -1.27 -1.59
CA ALA A 36 34.31 -0.87 -2.81
C ALA A 36 35.16 0.41 -2.65
N VAL A 37 34.62 1.42 -1.94
CA VAL A 37 35.33 2.67 -1.65
C VAL A 37 36.55 2.44 -0.77
N LEU A 38 36.43 1.59 0.27
CA LEU A 38 37.55 1.22 1.15
C LEU A 38 38.63 0.46 0.35
N ALA A 39 38.28 -0.45 -0.55
CA ALA A 39 39.20 -1.16 -1.41
C ALA A 39 39.93 -0.19 -2.33
N ALA A 40 39.23 0.72 -2.99
CA ALA A 40 39.81 1.72 -3.85
C ALA A 40 40.75 2.68 -3.08
N ALA A 41 40.31 3.16 -1.91
CA ALA A 41 41.12 4.02 -1.06
C ALA A 41 42.39 3.35 -0.57
N SER A 42 42.31 2.06 -0.17
CA SER A 42 43.49 1.30 0.24
C SER A 42 44.47 1.08 -0.91
N GLY A 43 43.98 0.90 -2.15
CA GLY A 43 44.80 0.78 -3.35
C GLY A 43 45.47 2.07 -3.79
N LEU A 44 44.82 3.21 -3.60
CA LEU A 44 45.29 4.51 -4.06
C LEU A 44 46.16 5.23 -3.02
N LEU A 45 45.79 5.15 -1.75
CA LEU A 45 46.41 5.96 -0.65
C LEU A 45 47.53 5.22 0.06
N LEU A 46 47.50 3.88 0.10
CA LEU A 46 48.54 3.10 0.74
C LEU A 46 49.56 2.59 -0.29
N PRO A 47 50.87 2.88 -0.13
CA PRO A 47 51.88 2.42 -1.07
C PRO A 47 51.95 0.88 -1.10
N ALA A 48 52.18 0.34 -2.31
CA ALA A 48 52.49 -1.05 -2.44
C ALA A 48 53.91 -1.25 -1.91
N GLU A 49 54.06 -1.89 -0.77
CA GLU A 49 55.38 -2.23 -0.26
C GLU A 49 56.02 -3.29 -1.17
N THR A 50 57.00 -2.88 -1.95
CA THR A 50 57.84 -3.71 -2.79
C THR A 50 58.94 -4.33 -1.93
N GLY A 51 58.71 -5.57 -1.47
CA GLY A 51 59.84 -6.40 -1.03
C GLY A 51 59.96 -6.75 0.44
N GLY A 52 58.86 -6.95 1.19
CA GLY A 52 58.94 -7.49 2.55
C GLY A 52 57.77 -8.44 2.87
N THR A 53 58.04 -9.49 3.62
CA THR A 53 57.08 -10.47 4.15
C THR A 53 56.07 -9.90 5.17
N GLU A 54 56.15 -8.62 5.39
CA GLU A 54 55.20 -7.91 6.28
C GLU A 54 54.10 -7.24 5.41
N SER A 55 52.96 -7.94 5.33
CA SER A 55 51.75 -7.37 4.79
C SER A 55 51.31 -6.19 5.68
N GLY A 56 51.75 -4.99 5.31
CA GLY A 56 51.37 -3.76 5.98
C GLY A 56 49.84 -3.59 6.06
N LEU A 57 49.36 -2.49 6.61
CA LEU A 57 47.95 -2.18 6.79
C LEU A 57 47.09 -2.33 5.53
N ARG A 58 47.70 -2.33 4.33
CA ARG A 58 47.02 -2.50 3.04
C ARG A 58 46.33 -3.86 2.91
N SER A 59 47.02 -4.96 3.28
CA SER A 59 46.50 -6.33 3.13
C SER A 59 45.26 -6.57 4.01
N PRO A 60 45.27 -6.29 5.35
CA PRO A 60 44.08 -6.48 6.18
C PRO A 60 42.94 -5.53 5.78
N LEU A 61 43.28 -4.32 5.31
CA LEU A 61 42.23 -3.35 4.88
C LEU A 61 41.54 -3.84 3.59
N PHE A 62 42.28 -4.42 2.64
CA PHE A 62 41.73 -5.07 1.44
C PHE A 62 40.83 -6.26 1.80
N LEU A 63 41.20 -7.06 2.78
CA LEU A 63 40.37 -8.18 3.25
C LEU A 63 39.08 -7.68 3.84
N VAL A 64 39.11 -6.68 4.74
CA VAL A 64 37.91 -6.08 5.34
C VAL A 64 37.02 -5.46 4.24
N ALA A 65 37.61 -4.72 3.31
CA ALA A 65 36.87 -4.12 2.20
C ALA A 65 36.20 -5.20 1.32
N GLY A 66 36.90 -6.27 1.01
CA GLY A 66 36.35 -7.41 0.26
C GLY A 66 35.21 -8.13 0.99
N VAL A 67 35.36 -8.34 2.28
CA VAL A 67 34.30 -8.94 3.13
C VAL A 67 33.06 -8.04 3.15
N LEU A 68 33.22 -6.73 3.33
CA LEU A 68 32.08 -5.78 3.30
C LEU A 68 31.40 -5.76 1.93
N PHE A 69 32.17 -5.71 0.86
CA PHE A 69 31.62 -5.75 -0.49
C PHE A 69 30.81 -7.03 -0.72
N LEU A 70 31.41 -8.19 -0.40
CA LEU A 70 30.75 -9.48 -0.56
C LEU A 70 29.49 -9.58 0.31
N ALA A 71 29.57 -9.14 1.55
CA ALA A 71 28.41 -9.14 2.48
C ALA A 71 27.26 -8.26 1.94
N GLY A 72 27.58 -7.09 1.38
CA GLY A 72 26.59 -6.21 0.74
C GLY A 72 25.94 -6.85 -0.48
N VAL A 73 26.72 -7.47 -1.36
CA VAL A 73 26.21 -8.18 -2.55
C VAL A 73 25.37 -9.39 -2.16
N LEU A 74 25.84 -10.21 -1.21
CA LEU A 74 25.09 -11.37 -0.73
C LEU A 74 23.79 -10.95 -0.04
N GLY A 75 23.81 -9.86 0.73
CA GLY A 75 22.63 -9.29 1.35
C GLY A 75 21.59 -8.83 0.32
N MET A 76 22.03 -8.21 -0.77
CA MET A 76 21.14 -7.84 -1.89
C MET A 76 20.58 -9.08 -2.59
N ALA A 77 21.42 -10.07 -2.88
CA ALA A 77 20.99 -11.32 -3.53
C ALA A 77 19.98 -12.07 -2.65
N TRP A 78 20.24 -12.18 -1.35
CA TRP A 78 19.31 -12.77 -0.40
C TRP A 78 17.97 -12.05 -0.38
N ARG A 79 18.02 -10.71 -0.38
CA ARG A 79 16.79 -9.90 -0.39
C ARG A 79 16.00 -10.10 -1.67
N ALA A 80 16.66 -10.10 -2.84
CA ALA A 80 16.03 -10.37 -4.12
C ALA A 80 15.37 -11.76 -4.15
N LEU A 81 16.08 -12.75 -3.60
CA LEU A 81 15.57 -14.12 -3.50
C LEU A 81 14.30 -14.15 -2.63
N VAL A 82 14.32 -13.59 -1.43
CA VAL A 82 13.13 -13.55 -0.54
C VAL A 82 11.97 -12.80 -1.18
N ASP A 83 12.22 -11.64 -1.76
CA ASP A 83 11.18 -10.81 -2.40
C ASP A 83 10.56 -11.51 -3.63
N SER A 84 11.27 -12.42 -4.30
CA SER A 84 10.74 -13.19 -5.44
C SER A 84 9.69 -14.23 -5.05
N PHE A 85 9.62 -14.60 -3.76
CA PHE A 85 8.59 -15.52 -3.23
C PHE A 85 7.37 -14.80 -2.65
N ASP A 86 7.45 -13.48 -2.48
CA ASP A 86 6.32 -12.69 -2.01
C ASP A 86 5.44 -12.30 -3.20
N GLU A 87 4.17 -12.65 -3.13
CA GLU A 87 3.17 -12.27 -4.11
C GLU A 87 2.06 -11.45 -3.44
N PHE A 88 1.71 -10.32 -4.04
CA PHE A 88 0.61 -9.47 -3.62
C PHE A 88 -0.35 -9.28 -4.77
N ALA A 89 -1.64 -9.29 -4.47
CA ALA A 89 -2.68 -8.91 -5.41
C ALA A 89 -3.87 -8.30 -4.70
N ILE A 90 -4.44 -7.28 -5.31
CA ILE A 90 -5.78 -6.80 -5.01
C ILE A 90 -6.67 -7.36 -6.11
N THR A 91 -7.69 -8.10 -5.70
CA THR A 91 -8.71 -8.61 -6.61
C THR A 91 -10.03 -7.88 -6.39
N SER A 92 -11.01 -8.18 -7.21
CA SER A 92 -12.36 -7.63 -7.06
C SER A 92 -13.06 -8.02 -5.75
N PHE A 93 -12.62 -9.10 -5.04
CA PHE A 93 -13.26 -9.57 -3.81
C PHE A 93 -12.39 -9.52 -2.57
N ARG A 94 -11.07 -9.60 -2.71
CA ARG A 94 -10.13 -9.76 -1.57
C ARG A 94 -8.75 -9.20 -1.87
N VAL A 95 -8.00 -8.93 -0.80
CA VAL A 95 -6.56 -8.69 -0.86
C VAL A 95 -5.84 -9.99 -0.54
N ILE A 96 -4.97 -10.44 -1.43
CA ILE A 96 -4.18 -11.67 -1.28
C ILE A 96 -2.74 -11.28 -1.02
N ARG A 97 -2.19 -11.77 0.09
CA ARG A 97 -0.76 -11.70 0.41
C ARG A 97 -0.24 -13.10 0.62
N LYS A 98 0.66 -13.52 -0.23
CA LYS A 98 1.45 -14.73 -0.05
C LYS A 98 2.87 -14.32 0.27
N SER A 99 3.43 -14.84 1.35
CA SER A 99 4.79 -14.56 1.77
C SER A 99 5.46 -15.83 2.27
N GLY A 100 6.78 -15.84 2.17
CA GLY A 100 7.66 -16.84 2.76
C GLY A 100 8.32 -17.78 1.75
N PHE A 101 9.62 -17.97 1.98
CA PHE A 101 10.49 -18.87 1.21
C PHE A 101 10.40 -20.31 1.71
N VAL A 102 10.60 -20.53 3.01
CA VAL A 102 10.59 -21.87 3.64
C VAL A 102 9.18 -22.22 4.13
N THR A 103 8.59 -21.34 4.93
CA THR A 103 7.22 -21.50 5.43
C THR A 103 6.29 -20.58 4.65
N ARG A 104 5.38 -21.16 3.88
CA ARG A 104 4.41 -20.38 3.11
C ARG A 104 3.28 -19.91 4.02
N SER A 105 3.11 -18.61 4.09
CA SER A 105 1.95 -17.97 4.72
C SER A 105 1.10 -17.32 3.63
N VAL A 106 -0.15 -17.68 3.57
CA VAL A 106 -1.12 -17.06 2.65
C VAL A 106 -2.19 -16.38 3.49
N ARG A 107 -2.28 -15.07 3.35
CA ARG A 107 -3.30 -14.27 4.02
C ARG A 107 -4.24 -13.71 2.96
N GLN A 108 -5.52 -13.95 3.15
CA GLN A 108 -6.58 -13.47 2.27
C GLN A 108 -7.53 -12.61 3.10
N ILE A 109 -7.74 -11.40 2.69
CA ILE A 109 -8.54 -10.42 3.42
C ILE A 109 -9.68 -10.00 2.49
N PRO A 110 -10.93 -10.41 2.78
CA PRO A 110 -12.10 -9.92 2.04
C PRO A 110 -12.18 -8.39 2.11
N LEU A 111 -12.53 -7.73 1.00
CA LEU A 111 -12.63 -6.27 0.95
C LEU A 111 -13.64 -5.72 1.95
N GLU A 112 -14.69 -6.48 2.25
CA GLU A 112 -15.73 -6.14 3.25
C GLU A 112 -15.17 -6.04 4.69
N LYS A 113 -14.06 -6.74 4.99
CA LYS A 113 -13.41 -6.70 6.31
C LYS A 113 -12.37 -5.59 6.45
N VAL A 114 -12.06 -4.86 5.38
CA VAL A 114 -11.13 -3.74 5.42
C VAL A 114 -11.85 -2.54 6.01
N GLN A 115 -11.38 -2.08 7.18
CA GLN A 115 -11.96 -0.94 7.88
C GLN A 115 -11.24 0.36 7.55
N ASP A 116 -9.90 0.33 7.52
CA ASP A 116 -9.08 1.51 7.26
C ASP A 116 -7.79 1.16 6.51
N VAL A 117 -7.29 2.13 5.75
CA VAL A 117 -6.07 2.00 4.94
C VAL A 117 -5.17 3.20 5.22
N ASN A 118 -4.14 2.97 6.00
CA ASN A 118 -3.16 3.98 6.32
C ASN A 118 -1.94 3.87 5.40
N VAL A 119 -1.54 5.00 4.82
CA VAL A 119 -0.32 5.12 4.01
C VAL A 119 0.71 5.92 4.79
N ARG A 120 1.87 5.31 5.06
CA ARG A 120 3.00 5.97 5.68
C ARG A 120 4.13 6.14 4.68
N SER A 121 4.48 7.37 4.37
CA SER A 121 5.60 7.70 3.48
C SER A 121 6.60 8.58 4.21
N THR A 122 7.87 8.20 4.18
CA THR A 122 8.97 9.05 4.65
C THR A 122 9.25 10.17 3.63
N LEU A 123 10.08 11.16 3.99
CA LEU A 123 10.49 12.22 3.06
C LEU A 123 11.07 11.63 1.76
N GLY A 124 11.98 10.64 1.88
CA GLY A 124 12.49 9.90 0.72
C GLY A 124 11.39 9.11 -0.01
N GLY A 125 10.41 8.57 0.72
CA GLY A 125 9.27 7.87 0.15
C GLY A 125 8.40 8.76 -0.74
N ARG A 126 8.24 10.03 -0.37
CA ARG A 126 7.52 11.02 -1.20
C ARG A 126 8.27 11.37 -2.48
N TRP A 127 9.60 11.48 -2.44
CA TRP A 127 10.43 11.77 -3.62
C TRP A 127 10.49 10.59 -4.60
N PHE A 128 10.60 9.38 -4.08
CA PHE A 128 10.74 8.16 -4.88
C PHE A 128 9.43 7.38 -5.05
N SER A 129 8.28 7.95 -4.61
CA SER A 129 6.94 7.34 -4.74
C SER A 129 6.86 5.93 -4.14
N TYR A 130 7.41 5.74 -2.93
CA TYR A 130 7.24 4.51 -2.15
C TYR A 130 6.73 4.80 -0.74
N GLY A 131 6.09 3.81 -0.14
CA GLY A 131 5.60 3.90 1.23
C GLY A 131 5.14 2.55 1.77
N ASP A 132 4.84 2.55 3.04
CA ASP A 132 4.25 1.42 3.74
C ASP A 132 2.72 1.60 3.75
N VAL A 133 2.01 0.55 3.39
CA VAL A 133 0.54 0.55 3.46
C VAL A 133 0.11 -0.39 4.57
N GLU A 134 -0.66 0.13 5.51
CA GLU A 134 -1.23 -0.61 6.64
C GLU A 134 -2.73 -0.77 6.40
N LEU A 135 -3.18 -2.01 6.30
CA LEU A 135 -4.60 -2.35 6.25
C LEU A 135 -5.08 -2.72 7.65
N GLN A 136 -6.08 -2.03 8.14
CA GLN A 136 -6.80 -2.40 9.34
C GLN A 136 -8.02 -3.24 8.97
N THR A 137 -8.15 -4.40 9.60
CA THR A 137 -9.23 -5.34 9.33
C THR A 137 -10.05 -5.62 10.59
N ALA A 138 -11.34 -5.89 10.42
CA ALA A 138 -12.18 -6.35 11.52
C ALA A 138 -11.75 -7.76 11.97
N GLY A 139 -11.31 -7.90 13.23
CA GLY A 139 -10.95 -9.18 13.83
C GLY A 139 -9.70 -9.14 14.69
N SER A 140 -9.29 -10.31 15.20
CA SER A 140 -8.14 -10.47 16.12
C SER A 140 -6.78 -10.14 15.50
N ASP A 141 -6.62 -10.34 14.18
CA ASP A 141 -5.44 -9.98 13.39
C ASP A 141 -5.64 -8.64 12.67
N SER A 142 -5.78 -7.59 13.45
CA SER A 142 -6.33 -6.30 13.02
C SER A 142 -5.48 -5.49 12.04
N THR A 143 -4.19 -5.80 11.85
CA THR A 143 -3.33 -4.97 11.00
C THR A 143 -2.44 -5.82 10.08
N VAL A 144 -2.49 -5.54 8.79
CA VAL A 144 -1.59 -6.14 7.79
C VAL A 144 -0.76 -5.04 7.15
N VAL A 145 0.56 -5.14 7.28
CA VAL A 145 1.49 -4.14 6.76
C VAL A 145 2.11 -4.63 5.44
N PHE A 146 2.08 -3.78 4.44
CA PHE A 146 2.74 -3.97 3.14
C PHE A 146 3.90 -2.98 3.04
N PRO A 147 5.14 -3.41 3.32
CA PRO A 147 6.26 -2.48 3.44
C PRO A 147 6.84 -2.11 2.08
N ARG A 148 7.18 -0.82 1.92
CA ARG A 148 7.91 -0.24 0.79
C ARG A 148 7.32 -0.61 -0.58
N ILE A 149 6.01 -0.41 -0.71
CA ILE A 149 5.30 -0.61 -1.97
C ILE A 149 5.54 0.58 -2.89
N LEU A 150 5.69 0.31 -4.19
CA LEU A 150 5.69 1.31 -5.24
C LEU A 150 4.28 1.89 -5.38
N ARG A 151 4.15 3.22 -5.43
CA ARG A 151 2.89 3.97 -5.57
C ARG A 151 1.82 3.59 -4.54
N PRO A 152 2.07 3.83 -3.26
CA PRO A 152 1.14 3.44 -2.19
C PRO A 152 -0.22 4.13 -2.29
N GLU A 153 -0.29 5.33 -2.88
CA GLU A 153 -1.53 6.07 -3.11
C GLU A 153 -2.43 5.41 -4.15
N GLU A 154 -1.85 4.86 -5.21
CA GLU A 154 -2.58 4.09 -6.22
C GLU A 154 -3.20 2.84 -5.59
N PHE A 155 -2.42 2.14 -4.75
CA PHE A 155 -2.89 1.00 -3.97
C PHE A 155 -4.11 1.37 -3.13
N ARG A 156 -4.02 2.47 -2.36
CA ARG A 156 -5.11 2.97 -1.53
C ARG A 156 -6.34 3.30 -2.37
N ASN A 157 -6.16 4.04 -3.47
CA ASN A 157 -7.28 4.50 -4.30
C ASN A 157 -8.03 3.32 -4.94
N VAL A 158 -7.32 2.34 -5.50
CA VAL A 158 -7.93 1.12 -6.06
C VAL A 158 -8.72 0.39 -4.98
N LEU A 159 -8.13 0.21 -3.79
CA LEU A 159 -8.77 -0.49 -2.69
C LEU A 159 -10.05 0.24 -2.23
N PHE A 160 -10.00 1.56 -2.01
CA PHE A 160 -11.17 2.34 -1.60
C PHE A 160 -12.29 2.33 -2.62
N THR A 161 -11.95 2.44 -3.91
CA THR A 161 -12.96 2.42 -4.98
C THR A 161 -13.72 1.11 -4.96
N HIS A 162 -13.01 -0.02 -4.87
CA HIS A 162 -13.64 -1.33 -4.91
C HIS A 162 -14.35 -1.70 -3.59
N THR A 163 -13.83 -1.29 -2.44
CA THR A 163 -14.54 -1.47 -1.16
C THR A 163 -15.89 -0.75 -1.16
N ARG A 164 -15.95 0.47 -1.70
CA ARG A 164 -17.20 1.23 -1.82
C ARG A 164 -18.17 0.62 -2.83
N LEU A 165 -17.68 0.12 -3.95
CA LEU A 165 -18.51 -0.57 -4.95
C LEU A 165 -19.13 -1.85 -4.38
N HIS A 166 -18.37 -2.61 -3.57
CA HIS A 166 -18.91 -3.78 -2.87
C HIS A 166 -19.94 -3.41 -1.82
N ALA A 167 -19.71 -2.39 -1.00
CA ALA A 167 -20.69 -1.91 -0.03
C ALA A 167 -21.98 -1.47 -0.74
N ALA A 168 -21.89 -0.72 -1.84
CA ALA A 168 -23.06 -0.28 -2.62
C ALA A 168 -23.80 -1.44 -3.32
N GLY A 169 -23.08 -2.50 -3.74
CA GLY A 169 -23.67 -3.68 -4.36
C GLY A 169 -24.38 -4.62 -3.38
N THR A 170 -23.90 -4.67 -2.13
CA THR A 170 -24.52 -5.49 -1.06
C THR A 170 -25.78 -4.84 -0.50
N ASP A 171 -25.85 -3.50 -0.48
CA ASP A 171 -27.05 -2.76 -0.06
C ASP A 171 -28.22 -2.89 -1.05
N GLY A 172 -27.95 -3.30 -2.29
CA GLY A 172 -28.99 -3.54 -3.33
C GLY A 172 -29.86 -4.78 -3.10
N LEU A 173 -29.49 -5.70 -2.19
CA LEU A 173 -30.23 -6.92 -1.88
C LEU A 173 -30.81 -6.99 -0.47
N GLY A 174 -30.62 -5.98 0.36
CA GLY A 174 -31.12 -5.93 1.74
C GLY A 174 -31.32 -4.51 2.21
N GLY A 175 -32.42 -3.95 1.86
CA GLY A 175 -33.17 -2.84 2.47
C GLY A 175 -32.45 -1.70 3.16
N ARG A 176 -32.56 -0.52 2.57
CA ARG A 176 -32.58 0.83 3.15
C ARG A 176 -31.31 1.48 3.69
N ASP A 177 -30.90 2.47 2.92
CA ASP A 177 -30.44 3.81 3.32
C ASP A 177 -29.32 3.94 4.35
N ALA A 178 -28.09 4.09 3.83
CA ALA A 178 -27.25 5.22 4.24
C ALA A 178 -26.01 5.32 3.36
N THR A 179 -25.85 6.46 2.70
CA THR A 179 -24.67 6.98 1.98
C THR A 179 -24.58 6.66 0.49
N ALA A 180 -25.56 7.14 -0.26
CA ALA A 180 -25.30 7.67 -1.58
C ALA A 180 -24.39 8.91 -1.45
N PRO A 181 -23.47 9.20 -2.41
CA PRO A 181 -22.87 10.53 -2.49
C PRO A 181 -24.00 11.56 -2.57
N PRO A 182 -23.77 12.84 -2.24
CA PRO A 182 -24.81 13.86 -2.36
C PRO A 182 -25.12 14.10 -3.85
N SER A 183 -25.66 13.08 -4.48
CA SER A 183 -26.23 13.11 -5.79
C SER A 183 -27.71 13.35 -5.64
N ARG A 184 -28.09 14.64 -5.70
CA ARG A 184 -29.45 15.08 -6.02
C ARG A 184 -30.50 14.28 -5.22
N VAL A 185 -30.59 14.57 -3.93
CA VAL A 185 -31.83 14.32 -3.18
C VAL A 185 -32.92 14.84 -4.14
N SER A 186 -33.78 13.94 -4.61
CA SER A 186 -34.78 14.33 -5.60
C SER A 186 -35.56 15.51 -5.03
N VAL A 187 -35.91 16.46 -5.86
CA VAL A 187 -36.70 17.63 -5.38
C VAL A 187 -37.89 17.17 -4.57
N GLU A 188 -38.44 16.00 -4.89
CA GLU A 188 -39.54 15.36 -4.17
C GLU A 188 -39.16 14.95 -2.72
N GLU A 189 -37.98 14.41 -2.47
CA GLU A 189 -37.53 14.05 -1.12
C GLU A 189 -37.26 15.28 -0.26
N ARG A 190 -36.66 16.32 -0.87
CA ARG A 190 -36.43 17.62 -0.20
C ARG A 190 -37.75 18.32 0.13
N LEU A 191 -38.76 18.14 -0.72
CA LEU A 191 -40.11 18.68 -0.46
C LEU A 191 -40.80 17.93 0.70
N LYS A 192 -40.70 16.60 0.74
CA LYS A 192 -41.23 15.78 1.85
C LYS A 192 -40.55 16.11 3.18
N GLU A 193 -39.25 16.34 3.17
CA GLU A 193 -38.53 16.71 4.39
C GLU A 193 -38.89 18.11 4.88
N ALA A 194 -39.08 19.08 3.97
CA ALA A 194 -39.59 20.41 4.34
C ALA A 194 -41.00 20.35 4.93
N GLU A 195 -41.90 19.51 4.38
CA GLU A 195 -43.23 19.28 4.91
C GLU A 195 -43.21 18.62 6.28
N ARG A 196 -42.31 17.66 6.51
CA ARG A 196 -42.13 17.02 7.80
C ARG A 196 -41.67 18.01 8.88
N LEU A 197 -40.66 18.85 8.53
CA LEU A 197 -40.16 19.88 9.45
C LEU A 197 -41.22 20.93 9.80
N TYR A 198 -42.10 21.27 8.88
CA TYR A 198 -43.25 22.14 9.12
C TYR A 198 -44.25 21.48 10.07
N LYS A 199 -44.60 20.19 9.84
CA LYS A 199 -45.53 19.44 10.71
C LYS A 199 -44.99 19.23 12.12
N THR A 200 -43.68 19.16 12.31
CA THR A 200 -43.02 19.04 13.62
C THR A 200 -42.83 20.39 14.33
N GLY A 201 -43.19 21.50 13.69
CA GLY A 201 -43.09 22.85 14.27
C GLY A 201 -41.66 23.43 14.26
N VAL A 202 -40.72 22.79 13.56
CA VAL A 202 -39.36 23.26 13.45
C VAL A 202 -39.23 24.40 12.44
N LEU A 203 -40.06 24.39 11.38
CA LEU A 203 -40.16 25.45 10.37
C LEU A 203 -41.47 26.23 10.56
N SER A 204 -41.37 27.54 10.47
CA SER A 204 -42.54 28.39 10.39
C SER A 204 -43.23 28.28 9.02
N GLU A 205 -44.49 28.66 8.93
CA GLU A 205 -45.24 28.61 7.67
C GLU A 205 -44.60 29.47 6.56
N ALA A 206 -44.06 30.62 6.90
CA ALA A 206 -43.40 31.52 5.97
C ALA A 206 -42.12 30.88 5.37
N GLU A 207 -41.29 30.29 6.20
CA GLU A 207 -40.07 29.57 5.80
C GLU A 207 -40.38 28.32 4.98
N TYR A 208 -41.44 27.60 5.29
CA TYR A 208 -41.89 26.46 4.51
C TYR A 208 -42.32 26.86 3.09
N GLN A 209 -43.12 27.93 2.96
CA GLN A 209 -43.56 28.43 1.66
C GLN A 209 -42.41 28.94 0.81
N GLU A 210 -41.44 29.63 1.40
CA GLU A 210 -40.23 30.07 0.71
C GLU A 210 -39.38 28.89 0.17
N LYS A 211 -39.11 27.90 1.01
CA LYS A 211 -38.40 26.68 0.62
C LYS A 211 -39.15 25.89 -0.46
N ARG A 212 -40.45 25.76 -0.35
CA ARG A 212 -41.27 25.07 -1.34
C ARG A 212 -41.20 25.75 -2.70
N GLN A 213 -41.29 27.09 -2.74
CA GLN A 213 -41.20 27.84 -4.00
C GLN A 213 -39.80 27.73 -4.63
N ALA A 214 -38.75 27.74 -3.82
CA ALA A 214 -37.38 27.56 -4.30
C ALA A 214 -37.18 26.16 -4.93
N LEU A 215 -37.69 25.09 -4.28
CA LEU A 215 -37.59 23.72 -4.78
C LEU A 215 -38.42 23.47 -6.05
N ILE A 216 -39.57 24.12 -6.19
CA ILE A 216 -40.41 24.01 -7.38
C ILE A 216 -39.75 24.71 -8.61
N LYS A 217 -38.94 25.76 -8.39
CA LYS A 217 -38.19 26.42 -9.48
C LYS A 217 -36.98 25.60 -9.96
N GLU A 218 -36.54 24.61 -9.20
CA GLU A 218 -35.47 23.69 -9.56
C GLU A 218 -35.97 22.47 -10.37
N LEU A 219 -37.29 22.31 -10.56
CA LEU A 219 -37.95 21.29 -11.39
C LEU A 219 -37.97 21.69 -12.85
#